data_31c287a8733127b7ffa7d78c023733ab
#
_entry.id   31c287a8733127b7ffa7d78c023733ab
#
_cell.length_a   1.000
_cell.length_b   1.000
_cell.length_c   1.000
_cell.angle_alpha   90.00
_cell.angle_beta   90.00
_cell.angle_gamma   90.00
#
_symmetry.space_group_name_H-M   'P 1'
#
loop_
_entity.id
_entity.type
_entity.pdbx_description
1 polymer ?
#
loop_
_entity_poly.entity_id
_entity_poly.type
_entity_poly.pdbx_seq_one_letter_code
_entity_poly.pdbx_strand_id
1 'polypeptide(L)'
;RHVQGWWADGWDLLLTPTLAAPPLPIGGLYGDQGDGVDPANPMAPSIRSGRFVAFTPQFNASGQPAINLPLHWNDAGLPIGVQLVAAYGREDLLIRIASQLEAAAPWADRHPT
;
A
#
# COMPACT_ATOMS: atom_id res chain seq x y z
N ARG A 1 -19.72 2.59 -5.50
CA ARG A 1 -20.86 1.86 -4.90
C ARG A 1 -20.56 0.38 -4.68
N HIS A 2 -20.02 -0.36 -5.65
CA HIS A 2 -19.72 -1.79 -5.48
C HIS A 2 -18.67 -2.07 -4.41
N VAL A 3 -17.60 -1.28 -4.35
CA VAL A 3 -16.53 -1.45 -3.36
C VAL A 3 -17.06 -1.31 -1.93
N GLN A 4 -17.98 -0.37 -1.69
CA GLN A 4 -18.57 -0.18 -0.36
C GLN A 4 -19.60 -1.27 -0.01
N GLY A 5 -20.26 -1.86 -1.00
CA GLY A 5 -21.26 -2.91 -0.79
C GLY A 5 -20.68 -4.19 -0.18
N TRP A 6 -19.38 -4.45 -0.38
CA TRP A 6 -18.73 -5.63 0.15
C TRP A 6 -18.81 -5.72 1.69
N TRP A 7 -18.71 -4.60 2.39
CA TRP A 7 -18.83 -4.58 3.87
C TRP A 7 -20.26 -4.83 4.37
N ALA A 8 -21.27 -4.62 3.53
CA ALA A 8 -22.65 -4.93 3.88
C ALA A 8 -22.89 -6.44 4.06
N ASP A 9 -22.01 -7.28 3.50
CA ASP A 9 -22.05 -8.74 3.64
C ASP A 9 -21.47 -9.23 4.99
N GLY A 10 -21.07 -8.33 5.89
CA GLY A 10 -20.62 -8.65 7.24
C GLY A 10 -19.11 -8.80 7.41
N TRP A 11 -18.31 -8.39 6.43
CA TRP A 11 -16.86 -8.36 6.54
C TRP A 11 -16.40 -7.16 7.37
N ASP A 12 -15.43 -7.36 8.24
CA ASP A 12 -14.90 -6.29 9.10
C ASP A 12 -13.75 -5.53 8.45
N LEU A 13 -12.81 -6.25 7.84
CA LEU A 13 -11.59 -5.71 7.27
C LEU A 13 -11.26 -6.39 5.95
N LEU A 14 -10.70 -5.61 5.03
CA LEU A 14 -10.05 -6.12 3.84
C LEU A 14 -8.53 -5.96 3.99
N LEU A 15 -7.80 -7.05 3.82
CA LEU A 15 -6.34 -7.06 3.85
C LEU A 15 -5.80 -7.24 2.44
N THR A 16 -4.90 -6.34 2.04
CA THR A 16 -4.21 -6.39 0.75
C THR A 16 -2.72 -6.06 0.93
N PRO A 17 -1.87 -6.39 -0.04
CA PRO A 17 -0.58 -5.72 -0.15
C PRO A 17 -0.80 -4.21 -0.32
N THR A 18 0.13 -3.39 0.10
CA THR A 18 0.09 -1.94 -0.18
C THR A 18 0.55 -1.67 -1.61
N LEU A 19 1.65 -2.30 -2.00
CA LEU A 19 2.24 -2.22 -3.33
C LEU A 19 2.28 -3.60 -4.00
N ALA A 20 2.34 -3.62 -5.32
CA ALA A 20 2.37 -4.86 -6.10
C ALA A 20 3.74 -5.57 -6.08
N ALA A 21 4.79 -4.86 -5.62
CA ALA A 21 6.16 -5.37 -5.54
C ALA A 21 6.92 -4.68 -4.40
N PRO A 22 8.09 -5.20 -3.97
CA PRO A 22 8.97 -4.51 -3.05
C PRO A 22 9.38 -3.13 -3.56
N PRO A 23 9.90 -2.23 -2.68
CA PRO A 23 10.36 -0.92 -3.09
C PRO A 23 11.33 -0.99 -4.26
N LEU A 24 11.12 -0.14 -5.25
CA LEU A 24 11.96 -0.04 -6.43
C LEU A 24 13.25 0.73 -6.12
N PRO A 25 14.36 0.45 -6.82
CA PRO A 25 15.52 1.32 -6.80
C PRO A 25 15.15 2.75 -7.23
N ILE A 26 15.90 3.73 -6.75
CA ILE A 26 15.73 5.13 -7.17
C ILE A 26 15.83 5.21 -8.69
N GLY A 27 14.87 5.89 -9.33
CA GLY A 27 14.78 5.97 -10.80
C GLY A 27 14.06 4.80 -11.47
N GLY A 28 13.71 3.73 -10.75
CA GLY A 28 13.11 2.52 -11.33
C GLY A 28 11.80 2.72 -12.10
N LEU A 29 11.05 3.79 -11.81
CA LEU A 29 9.85 4.14 -12.57
C LEU A 29 10.17 4.76 -13.94
N TYR A 30 11.34 5.36 -14.09
CA TYR A 30 11.74 6.05 -15.32
C TYR A 30 12.41 5.11 -16.35
N GLY A 31 12.78 3.90 -15.95
CA GLY A 31 13.40 2.89 -16.80
C GLY A 31 14.88 2.68 -16.51
N ASP A 32 15.50 1.77 -17.24
CA ASP A 32 16.87 1.29 -16.99
C ASP A 32 17.95 2.39 -17.10
N GLN A 33 17.62 3.53 -17.67
CA GLN A 33 18.57 4.63 -17.88
C GLN A 33 18.55 5.68 -16.76
N GLY A 34 17.52 5.67 -15.88
CA GLY A 34 17.46 6.46 -14.63
C GLY A 34 17.46 8.00 -14.75
N ASP A 35 17.60 8.54 -15.93
CA ASP A 35 17.95 9.92 -16.18
C ASP A 35 16.83 10.77 -16.80
N GLY A 36 15.61 10.28 -16.81
CA GLY A 36 14.47 11.10 -17.21
C GLY A 36 13.34 10.36 -17.91
N VAL A 37 12.38 11.14 -18.36
CA VAL A 37 11.23 10.69 -19.12
C VAL A 37 11.65 10.60 -20.60
N ASP A 38 11.47 9.42 -21.21
CA ASP A 38 11.65 9.27 -22.66
C ASP A 38 10.69 10.24 -23.40
N PRO A 39 11.20 11.20 -24.19
CA PRO A 39 10.37 12.14 -24.93
C PRO A 39 9.41 11.45 -25.92
N ALA A 40 9.75 10.25 -26.40
CA ALA A 40 8.90 9.46 -27.27
C ALA A 40 7.75 8.76 -26.52
N ASN A 41 7.89 8.59 -25.19
CA ASN A 41 6.87 7.98 -24.35
C ASN A 41 6.78 8.63 -22.97
N PRO A 42 6.30 9.88 -22.90
CA PRO A 42 6.28 10.65 -21.66
C PRO A 42 5.34 10.06 -20.59
N MET A 43 4.41 9.19 -20.98
CA MET A 43 3.45 8.55 -20.06
C MET A 43 3.96 7.22 -19.47
N ALA A 44 5.10 6.71 -19.92
CA ALA A 44 5.62 5.42 -19.45
C ALA A 44 5.81 5.36 -17.92
N PRO A 45 6.35 6.37 -17.23
CA PRO A 45 6.45 6.36 -15.77
C PRO A 45 5.10 6.26 -15.07
N SER A 46 4.09 6.97 -15.59
CA SER A 46 2.72 6.92 -15.03
C SER A 46 2.08 5.55 -15.19
N ILE A 47 2.29 4.89 -16.33
CA ILE A 47 1.78 3.54 -16.59
C ILE A 47 2.47 2.53 -15.66
N ARG A 48 3.79 2.64 -15.48
CA ARG A 48 4.55 1.78 -14.55
C ARG A 48 4.09 2.00 -13.11
N SER A 49 3.94 3.26 -12.70
CA SER A 49 3.40 3.62 -11.38
C SER A 49 2.01 3.03 -11.15
N GLY A 50 1.11 3.11 -12.14
CA GLY A 50 -0.23 2.54 -12.04
C GLY A 50 -0.23 1.03 -11.76
N ARG A 51 0.69 0.28 -12.35
CA ARG A 51 0.86 -1.16 -12.08
C ARG A 51 1.44 -1.42 -10.69
N PHE A 52 2.33 -0.55 -10.22
CA PHE A 52 2.98 -0.69 -8.93
C PHE A 52 2.05 -0.36 -7.76
N VAL A 53 1.19 0.65 -7.91
CA VAL A 53 0.26 1.12 -6.86
C VAL A 53 -1.16 0.58 -7.02
N ALA A 54 -1.33 -0.62 -7.54
CA ALA A 54 -2.62 -1.17 -7.95
C ALA A 54 -3.66 -1.32 -6.81
N PHE A 55 -3.24 -1.35 -5.56
CA PHE A 55 -4.11 -1.69 -4.41
C PHE A 55 -4.64 -0.49 -3.63
N THR A 56 -4.19 0.74 -3.89
CA THR A 56 -4.53 1.91 -3.08
C THR A 56 -5.55 2.86 -3.72
N PRO A 57 -5.58 3.08 -5.05
CA PRO A 57 -6.39 4.15 -5.66
C PRO A 57 -7.91 3.98 -5.48
N GLN A 58 -8.40 2.73 -5.46
CA GLN A 58 -9.82 2.46 -5.30
C GLN A 58 -10.37 2.93 -3.96
N PHE A 59 -9.56 2.91 -2.90
CA PHE A 59 -9.98 3.36 -1.57
C PHE A 59 -9.90 4.87 -1.44
N ASN A 60 -8.98 5.53 -2.14
CA ASN A 60 -8.99 6.99 -2.29
C ASN A 60 -10.26 7.47 -2.99
N ALA A 61 -10.70 6.76 -4.03
CA ALA A 61 -11.91 7.09 -4.78
C ALA A 61 -13.19 6.77 -4.00
N SER A 62 -13.23 5.70 -3.20
CA SER A 62 -14.39 5.32 -2.41
C SER A 62 -14.53 6.08 -1.08
N GLY A 63 -13.46 6.74 -0.62
CA GLY A 63 -13.41 7.46 0.65
C GLY A 63 -13.34 6.55 1.87
N GLN A 64 -12.96 5.29 1.70
CA GLN A 64 -12.83 4.35 2.80
C GLN A 64 -11.50 4.55 3.54
N PRO A 65 -11.50 4.39 4.88
CA PRO A 65 -10.28 4.47 5.64
C PRO A 65 -9.38 3.26 5.37
N ALA A 66 -8.10 3.51 5.23
CA ALA A 66 -7.08 2.50 5.06
C ALA A 66 -5.83 2.86 5.88
N ILE A 67 -5.15 1.84 6.37
CA ILE A 67 -3.88 1.98 7.08
C ILE A 67 -2.85 1.04 6.48
N ASN A 68 -1.62 1.51 6.36
CA ASN A 68 -0.47 0.71 5.94
C ASN A 68 0.43 0.42 7.14
N LEU A 69 0.76 -0.86 7.33
CA LEU A 69 1.60 -1.33 8.44
C LEU A 69 2.82 -2.09 7.90
N PRO A 70 4.04 -1.84 8.39
CA PRO A 70 5.26 -2.51 7.96
C PRO A 70 5.42 -3.86 8.66
N LEU A 71 4.52 -4.79 8.38
CA LEU A 71 4.45 -6.08 9.08
C LEU A 71 5.48 -7.10 8.60
N HIS A 72 6.10 -6.87 7.46
CA HIS A 72 7.10 -7.78 6.91
C HIS A 72 8.35 -7.00 6.45
N TRP A 73 9.49 -7.68 6.49
CA TRP A 73 10.78 -7.18 6.00
C TRP A 73 11.38 -8.23 5.08
N ASN A 74 11.79 -7.81 3.90
CA ASN A 74 12.41 -8.72 2.95
C ASN A 74 13.90 -8.99 3.31
N ASP A 75 14.52 -9.91 2.58
CA ASP A 75 15.93 -10.28 2.80
C ASP A 75 16.91 -9.13 2.54
N ALA A 76 16.49 -8.11 1.78
CA ALA A 76 17.28 -6.90 1.54
C ALA A 76 17.15 -5.86 2.67
N GLY A 77 16.41 -6.17 3.76
CA GLY A 77 16.20 -5.25 4.89
C GLY A 77 15.24 -4.11 4.59
N LEU A 78 14.37 -4.25 3.56
CA LEU A 78 13.37 -3.25 3.22
C LEU A 78 12.00 -3.61 3.82
N PRO A 79 11.25 -2.63 4.34
CA PRO A 79 9.92 -2.87 4.87
C PRO A 79 8.93 -3.16 3.75
N ILE A 80 8.08 -4.15 3.97
CA ILE A 80 6.97 -4.51 3.09
C ILE A 80 5.67 -4.14 3.77
N GLY A 81 4.92 -3.24 3.15
CA GLY A 81 3.65 -2.75 3.69
C GLY A 81 2.50 -3.70 3.46
N VAL A 82 1.66 -3.83 4.48
CA VAL A 82 0.38 -4.51 4.43
C VAL A 82 -0.72 -3.47 4.64
N GLN A 83 -1.69 -3.43 3.74
CA GLN A 83 -2.82 -2.51 3.81
C GLN A 83 -4.01 -3.18 4.46
N LEU A 84 -4.61 -2.51 5.44
CA LEU A 84 -5.91 -2.84 6.00
C LEU A 84 -6.90 -1.74 5.64
N VAL A 85 -8.06 -2.15 5.16
CA VAL A 85 -9.15 -1.25 4.77
C VAL A 85 -10.38 -1.62 5.59
N ALA A 86 -11.08 -0.62 6.11
CA ALA A 86 -12.33 -0.79 6.84
C ALA A 86 -13.51 -0.16 6.10
N ALA A 87 -14.72 -0.39 6.61
CA ALA A 87 -15.91 0.29 6.15
C ALA A 87 -15.78 1.80 6.35
N TYR A 88 -16.53 2.57 5.58
CA TYR A 88 -16.56 4.03 5.70
C TYR A 88 -16.85 4.47 7.14
N GLY A 89 -16.02 5.37 7.66
CA GLY A 89 -16.15 5.91 9.02
C GLY A 89 -15.62 5.01 10.13
N ARG A 90 -14.94 3.89 9.80
CA ARG A 90 -14.42 2.92 10.79
C ARG A 90 -12.90 3.03 11.01
N GLU A 91 -12.40 4.25 11.08
CA GLU A 91 -11.00 4.54 11.46
C GLU A 91 -10.66 3.99 12.85
N ASP A 92 -11.64 3.98 13.77
CA ASP A 92 -11.52 3.42 15.12
C ASP A 92 -11.08 1.95 15.09
N LEU A 93 -11.67 1.16 14.20
CA LEU A 93 -11.34 -0.25 14.04
C LEU A 93 -9.91 -0.43 13.52
N LEU A 94 -9.50 0.36 12.52
CA LEU A 94 -8.14 0.30 11.98
C LEU A 94 -7.08 0.63 13.02
N ILE A 95 -7.29 1.68 13.83
CA ILE A 95 -6.35 2.08 14.89
C ILE A 95 -6.25 0.99 15.96
N ARG A 96 -7.37 0.39 16.33
CA ARG A 96 -7.41 -0.69 17.32
C ARG A 96 -6.64 -1.93 16.84
N ILE A 97 -6.87 -2.35 15.61
CA ILE A 97 -6.17 -3.50 15.01
C ILE A 97 -4.68 -3.20 14.81
N ALA A 98 -4.35 -2.00 14.34
CA ALA A 98 -2.95 -1.58 14.19
C ALA A 98 -2.18 -1.63 15.51
N SER A 99 -2.80 -1.17 16.61
CA SER A 99 -2.21 -1.24 17.95
C SER A 99 -1.95 -2.68 18.40
N GLN A 100 -2.88 -3.60 18.12
CA GLN A 100 -2.69 -5.01 18.44
C GLN A 100 -1.59 -5.66 17.62
N LEU A 101 -1.51 -5.34 16.32
CA LEU A 101 -0.47 -5.85 15.42
C LEU A 101 0.91 -5.30 15.79
N GLU A 102 1.01 -4.03 16.16
CA GLU A 102 2.26 -3.43 16.64
C GLU A 102 2.75 -4.10 17.94
N ALA A 103 1.84 -4.41 18.86
CA ALA A 103 2.19 -5.15 20.08
C ALA A 103 2.65 -6.58 19.79
N ALA A 104 2.05 -7.25 18.81
CA ALA A 104 2.40 -8.63 18.44
C ALA A 104 3.68 -8.73 17.57
N ALA A 105 3.94 -7.74 16.74
CA ALA A 105 5.10 -7.69 15.83
C ALA A 105 5.69 -6.27 15.81
N PRO A 106 6.41 -5.83 16.87
CA PRO A 106 6.93 -4.48 16.98
C PRO A 106 7.88 -4.11 15.84
N TRP A 107 7.74 -2.88 15.33
CA TRP A 107 8.58 -2.34 14.26
C TRP A 107 9.28 -1.01 14.59
N ALA A 108 9.01 -0.43 15.77
CA ALA A 108 9.52 0.90 16.15
C ALA A 108 11.05 1.00 16.11
N ASP A 109 11.76 -0.10 16.41
CA ASP A 109 13.22 -0.16 16.42
C ASP A 109 13.82 -0.69 15.10
N ARG A 110 13.00 -0.89 14.07
CA ARG A 110 13.44 -1.41 12.77
C ARG A 110 13.50 -0.29 11.74
N HIS A 111 14.67 -0.07 11.19
CA HIS A 111 14.92 0.93 10.16
C HIS A 111 15.59 0.29 8.95
N PRO A 112 15.31 0.76 7.72
CA PRO A 112 16.06 0.37 6.53
C PRO A 112 17.54 0.73 6.71
N THR A 113 18.41 -0.14 6.29
CA THR A 113 19.87 0.05 6.33
C THR A 113 20.39 0.62 5.04
#